data_8e6805b74984494801d021e30cb25b91
#
_entry.id   8e6805b74984494801d021e30cb25b91
#
_cell.length_a   1.000
_cell.length_b   1.000
_cell.length_c   1.000
_cell.angle_alpha   90.00
_cell.angle_beta   90.00
_cell.angle_gamma   90.00
#
_symmetry.space_group_name_H-M   'P 1'
#
loop_
_entity.id
_entity.type
_entity.pdbx_description
1 polymer ?
#
loop_
_entity_poly.entity_id
_entity_poly.type
_entity_poly.pdbx_seq_one_letter_code
_entity_poly.pdbx_strand_id
1 'polypeptide(L)'
;MYENDVTQVVQEAPKKKSNGITAGIICILVGLILFLLGYSLFRIFGSKTSLHLTDYNESFSASDVKDLNMDIAWAELIIEPSEDNKIYVDAKNVPEGFGADVKNGTFRTYHSKKKIRLHNLVDFWKDESEETTIKILLPKKEYNSFLLELGAGETTVSDVLCRKLNVDCGAGEVNLNNIKCSTGDFNCGAGEVNITDINCEGKFTIDGGAGEVNISGVLGGIDVDQGVGEFNFTGTINGNIDADGGVGEMTFRLTNPQEDFDNKVGKYKLDVDTGIGAANVYYNQG
;
A
#
# COMPACT_ATOMS: atom_id res chain seq x y z
N MET A 1 27.32 -11.54 -18.71
CA MET A 1 27.20 -12.49 -17.58
C MET A 1 28.14 -11.95 -16.52
N TYR A 2 27.63 -11.03 -15.70
CA TYR A 2 28.39 -10.41 -14.61
C TYR A 2 27.86 -11.00 -13.33
N GLU A 3 28.62 -11.92 -12.74
CA GLU A 3 28.45 -12.35 -11.35
C GLU A 3 28.95 -11.19 -10.48
N ASN A 4 28.02 -10.43 -9.90
CA ASN A 4 28.37 -9.43 -8.90
C ASN A 4 28.65 -10.15 -7.58
N ASP A 5 29.89 -10.15 -7.14
CA ASP A 5 30.23 -10.55 -5.78
C ASP A 5 29.59 -9.56 -4.79
N VAL A 6 28.55 -10.02 -4.09
CA VAL A 6 27.83 -9.24 -3.09
C VAL A 6 28.33 -9.66 -1.71
N THR A 7 28.93 -8.73 -0.97
CA THR A 7 29.32 -9.03 0.41
C THR A 7 28.10 -8.99 1.31
N GLN A 8 27.76 -10.14 1.86
CA GLN A 8 26.66 -10.28 2.79
C GLN A 8 27.10 -9.81 4.19
N VAL A 9 26.50 -8.76 4.71
CA VAL A 9 26.61 -8.39 6.12
C VAL A 9 25.41 -9.00 6.83
N VAL A 10 25.61 -10.19 7.40
CA VAL A 10 24.61 -10.83 8.24
C VAL A 10 24.74 -10.26 9.64
N GLN A 11 23.78 -9.44 10.05
CA GLN A 11 23.65 -9.07 11.46
C GLN A 11 22.79 -10.15 12.14
N GLU A 12 23.44 -11.06 12.87
CA GLU A 12 22.71 -12.03 13.67
C GLU A 12 21.94 -11.31 14.79
N ALA A 13 20.62 -11.41 14.75
CA ALA A 13 19.76 -10.87 15.79
C ALA A 13 20.05 -11.55 17.16
N PRO A 14 20.00 -10.81 18.28
CA PRO A 14 20.23 -11.38 19.60
C PRO A 14 19.16 -12.43 19.92
N LYS A 15 19.58 -13.66 20.20
CA LYS A 15 18.71 -14.78 20.57
C LYS A 15 17.92 -14.48 21.85
N LYS A 16 16.77 -13.86 21.72
CA LYS A 16 15.81 -13.67 22.80
C LYS A 16 15.01 -14.95 22.99
N LYS A 17 14.95 -15.47 24.21
CA LYS A 17 14.27 -16.72 24.55
C LYS A 17 12.79 -16.68 24.18
N SER A 18 12.38 -17.67 23.43
CA SER A 18 11.11 -17.93 22.75
C SER A 18 9.89 -18.04 23.68
N ASN A 19 9.27 -16.91 23.99
CA ASN A 19 7.83 -16.90 24.32
C ASN A 19 6.98 -16.48 23.10
N GLY A 20 7.61 -16.08 21.99
CA GLY A 20 6.96 -15.56 20.80
C GLY A 20 6.18 -16.59 19.99
N ILE A 21 6.69 -17.83 19.88
CA ILE A 21 6.00 -18.89 19.13
C ILE A 21 4.64 -19.22 19.76
N THR A 22 4.57 -19.26 21.09
CA THR A 22 3.31 -19.51 21.80
C THR A 22 2.32 -18.36 21.64
N ALA A 23 2.80 -17.11 21.65
CA ALA A 23 1.97 -15.94 21.43
C ALA A 23 1.45 -15.88 19.98
N GLY A 24 2.29 -16.16 18.99
CA GLY A 24 1.89 -16.23 17.57
C GLY A 24 0.82 -17.29 17.30
N ILE A 25 1.00 -18.50 17.84
CA ILE A 25 0.02 -19.58 17.74
C ILE A 25 -1.31 -19.19 18.41
N ILE A 26 -1.26 -18.52 19.57
CA ILE A 26 -2.45 -18.06 20.27
C ILE A 26 -3.17 -17.00 19.42
N CYS A 27 -2.47 -16.05 18.81
CA CYS A 27 -3.07 -15.04 17.94
C CYS A 27 -3.75 -15.66 16.70
N ILE A 28 -3.11 -16.66 16.07
CA ILE A 28 -3.71 -17.39 14.93
C ILE A 28 -4.97 -18.14 15.38
N LEU A 29 -4.94 -18.83 16.52
CA LEU A 29 -6.08 -19.54 17.05
C LEU A 29 -7.23 -18.60 17.43
N VAL A 30 -6.93 -17.47 18.06
CA VAL A 30 -7.92 -16.42 18.39
C VAL A 30 -8.52 -15.84 17.12
N GLY A 31 -7.71 -15.53 16.11
CA GLY A 31 -8.16 -15.05 14.81
C GLY A 31 -9.09 -16.06 14.12
N LEU A 32 -8.73 -17.35 14.14
CA LEU A 32 -9.57 -18.42 13.59
C LEU A 32 -10.91 -18.56 14.33
N ILE A 33 -10.90 -18.48 15.67
CA ILE A 33 -12.11 -18.53 16.49
C ILE A 33 -13.02 -17.33 16.20
N LEU A 34 -12.46 -16.13 16.12
CA LEU A 34 -13.21 -14.91 15.78
C LEU A 34 -13.80 -14.99 14.36
N PHE A 35 -13.03 -15.53 13.41
CA PHE A 35 -13.50 -15.79 12.06
C PHE A 35 -14.66 -16.78 12.02
N LEU A 36 -14.56 -17.92 12.73
CA LEU A 36 -15.61 -18.93 12.80
C LEU A 36 -16.86 -18.41 13.53
N LEU A 37 -16.71 -17.61 14.58
CA LEU A 37 -17.82 -16.94 15.27
C LEU A 37 -18.48 -15.91 14.34
N GLY A 38 -17.70 -15.08 13.68
CA GLY A 38 -18.20 -14.11 12.68
C GLY A 38 -18.96 -14.80 11.56
N TYR A 39 -18.41 -15.89 11.00
CA TYR A 39 -19.04 -16.69 9.97
C TYR A 39 -20.36 -17.35 10.44
N SER A 40 -20.41 -17.89 11.68
CA SER A 40 -21.64 -18.47 12.20
C SER A 40 -22.72 -17.43 12.51
N LEU A 41 -22.37 -16.28 13.06
CA LEU A 41 -23.29 -15.14 13.23
C LEU A 41 -23.81 -14.63 11.89
N PHE A 42 -22.93 -14.55 10.90
CA PHE A 42 -23.30 -14.21 9.53
C PHE A 42 -24.34 -15.17 8.94
N ARG A 43 -24.16 -16.51 9.10
CA ARG A 43 -25.15 -17.50 8.62
C ARG A 43 -26.51 -17.40 9.30
N ILE A 44 -26.54 -16.97 10.57
CA ILE A 44 -27.76 -16.91 11.38
C ILE A 44 -28.54 -15.61 11.13
N PHE A 45 -27.84 -14.49 10.99
CA PHE A 45 -28.44 -13.14 10.93
C PHE A 45 -28.34 -12.47 9.57
N GLY A 46 -27.70 -13.10 8.59
CA GLY A 46 -27.55 -12.56 7.24
C GLY A 46 -28.90 -12.52 6.48
N SER A 47 -29.47 -11.34 6.29
CA SER A 47 -30.63 -11.14 5.42
C SER A 47 -30.16 -10.78 4.01
N LYS A 48 -30.76 -11.37 2.97
CA LYS A 48 -30.48 -11.07 1.57
C LYS A 48 -30.97 -9.65 1.25
N THR A 49 -30.04 -8.74 1.05
CA THR A 49 -30.31 -7.43 0.49
C THR A 49 -29.59 -7.36 -0.85
N SER A 50 -30.31 -7.30 -1.96
CA SER A 50 -29.71 -7.11 -3.28
C SER A 50 -29.00 -5.74 -3.32
N LEU A 51 -27.72 -5.73 -3.68
CA LEU A 51 -27.02 -4.49 -4.00
C LEU A 51 -27.51 -4.03 -5.38
N HIS A 52 -28.00 -2.80 -5.45
CA HIS A 52 -28.21 -2.15 -6.75
C HIS A 52 -26.86 -1.61 -7.25
N LEU A 53 -26.37 -2.21 -8.33
CA LEU A 53 -25.16 -1.76 -9.03
C LEU A 53 -25.57 -0.85 -10.19
N THR A 54 -24.74 0.13 -10.50
CA THR A 54 -24.94 1.09 -11.58
C THR A 54 -23.59 1.51 -12.17
N ASP A 55 -23.62 2.03 -13.38
CA ASP A 55 -22.45 2.62 -14.00
C ASP A 55 -22.41 4.12 -13.70
N TYR A 56 -21.20 4.64 -13.56
CA TYR A 56 -20.95 6.06 -13.34
C TYR A 56 -19.86 6.54 -14.31
N ASN A 57 -20.19 7.54 -15.13
CA ASN A 57 -19.25 8.10 -16.11
C ASN A 57 -19.36 9.63 -16.10
N GLU A 58 -18.32 10.30 -15.64
CA GLU A 58 -18.28 11.75 -15.50
C GLU A 58 -16.87 12.31 -15.80
N SER A 59 -16.82 13.59 -16.13
CA SER A 59 -15.56 14.30 -16.30
C SER A 59 -15.57 15.65 -15.59
N PHE A 60 -14.41 16.03 -15.03
CA PHE A 60 -14.23 17.22 -14.21
C PHE A 60 -13.08 18.06 -14.75
N SER A 61 -13.23 19.39 -14.73
CA SER A 61 -12.09 20.28 -14.97
C SER A 61 -11.08 20.15 -13.84
N ALA A 62 -9.81 19.96 -14.19
CA ALA A 62 -8.72 19.88 -13.21
C ALA A 62 -8.00 21.20 -12.98
N SER A 63 -8.46 22.32 -13.57
CA SER A 63 -7.76 23.61 -13.51
C SER A 63 -7.48 24.09 -12.08
N ASP A 64 -8.43 23.91 -11.18
CA ASP A 64 -8.34 24.35 -9.78
C ASP A 64 -8.07 23.20 -8.80
N VAL A 65 -7.97 21.95 -9.31
CA VAL A 65 -7.72 20.79 -8.46
C VAL A 65 -6.26 20.79 -8.03
N LYS A 66 -6.03 20.79 -6.73
CA LYS A 66 -4.72 20.73 -6.08
C LYS A 66 -4.52 19.46 -5.27
N ASP A 67 -5.60 18.89 -4.80
CA ASP A 67 -5.60 17.75 -3.90
C ASP A 67 -6.47 16.62 -4.45
N LEU A 68 -6.07 15.40 -4.20
CA LEU A 68 -6.80 14.19 -4.55
C LEU A 68 -7.16 13.45 -3.26
N ASN A 69 -8.42 13.06 -3.10
CA ASN A 69 -8.92 12.27 -1.98
C ASN A 69 -9.87 11.21 -2.52
N MET A 70 -9.42 9.97 -2.59
CA MET A 70 -10.17 8.87 -3.17
C MET A 70 -10.46 7.83 -2.09
N ASP A 71 -11.75 7.56 -1.88
CA ASP A 71 -12.25 6.52 -0.97
C ASP A 71 -12.94 5.44 -1.81
N ILE A 72 -12.32 4.25 -1.87
CA ILE A 72 -12.75 3.11 -2.68
C ILE A 72 -12.90 1.89 -1.77
N ALA A 73 -14.13 1.50 -1.49
CA ALA A 73 -14.39 0.42 -0.54
C ALA A 73 -13.98 -0.95 -1.09
N TRP A 74 -14.29 -1.24 -2.36
CA TRP A 74 -13.85 -2.45 -3.08
C TRP A 74 -14.01 -2.22 -4.60
N ALA A 75 -12.99 -2.50 -5.35
CA ALA A 75 -13.01 -2.50 -6.82
C ALA A 75 -11.66 -2.96 -7.36
N GLU A 76 -11.61 -3.30 -8.65
CA GLU A 76 -10.41 -3.11 -9.45
C GLU A 76 -10.30 -1.60 -9.74
N LEU A 77 -9.30 -0.94 -9.18
CA LEU A 77 -9.04 0.49 -9.37
C LEU A 77 -7.85 0.71 -10.29
N ILE A 78 -8.04 1.47 -11.36
CA ILE A 78 -6.97 1.85 -12.29
C ILE A 78 -6.89 3.38 -12.34
N ILE A 79 -5.73 3.93 -11.98
CA ILE A 79 -5.44 5.37 -12.07
C ILE A 79 -4.30 5.57 -13.06
N GLU A 80 -4.58 6.29 -14.15
CA GLU A 80 -3.65 6.54 -15.25
C GLU A 80 -3.64 8.02 -15.66
N PRO A 81 -2.63 8.47 -16.43
CA PRO A 81 -2.62 9.82 -16.96
C PRO A 81 -3.74 10.11 -17.94
N SER A 82 -4.32 11.30 -17.90
CA SER A 82 -5.19 11.84 -18.96
C SER A 82 -4.38 12.60 -20.01
N GLU A 83 -4.93 12.64 -21.23
CA GLU A 83 -4.33 13.36 -22.37
C GLU A 83 -4.55 14.89 -22.31
N ASP A 84 -5.48 15.34 -21.48
CA ASP A 84 -5.88 16.75 -21.37
C ASP A 84 -5.98 17.22 -19.91
N ASN A 85 -6.47 18.43 -19.68
CA ASN A 85 -6.60 18.99 -18.33
C ASN A 85 -7.96 18.66 -17.69
N LYS A 86 -8.42 17.40 -17.85
CA LYS A 86 -9.64 16.90 -17.21
C LYS A 86 -9.37 15.61 -16.45
N ILE A 87 -10.11 15.44 -15.39
CA ILE A 87 -10.21 14.18 -14.68
C ILE A 87 -11.40 13.43 -15.26
N TYR A 88 -11.20 12.18 -15.66
CA TYR A 88 -12.27 11.29 -16.11
C TYR A 88 -12.46 10.18 -15.11
N VAL A 89 -13.70 9.83 -14.83
CA VAL A 89 -14.09 8.70 -13.98
C VAL A 89 -15.01 7.82 -14.80
N ASP A 90 -14.60 6.59 -15.05
CA ASP A 90 -15.40 5.53 -15.67
C ASP A 90 -15.49 4.38 -14.68
N ALA A 91 -16.64 4.23 -14.06
CA ALA A 91 -16.87 3.21 -13.05
C ALA A 91 -18.04 2.32 -13.47
N LYS A 92 -17.82 1.01 -13.42
CA LYS A 92 -18.79 -0.01 -13.79
C LYS A 92 -19.15 -0.87 -12.59
N ASN A 93 -20.42 -1.23 -12.52
CA ASN A 93 -20.96 -2.07 -11.46
C ASN A 93 -20.64 -1.55 -10.05
N VAL A 94 -20.67 -0.23 -9.87
CA VAL A 94 -20.46 0.40 -8.56
C VAL A 94 -21.78 0.46 -7.78
N PRO A 95 -21.74 0.42 -6.44
CA PRO A 95 -22.93 0.58 -5.64
C PRO A 95 -23.67 1.88 -5.91
N GLU A 96 -25.00 1.84 -5.93
CA GLU A 96 -25.82 3.05 -6.01
C GLU A 96 -25.40 4.07 -4.96
N GLY A 97 -25.04 5.28 -5.41
CA GLY A 97 -24.54 6.35 -4.57
C GLY A 97 -23.01 6.46 -4.50
N PHE A 98 -22.28 5.68 -5.30
CA PHE A 98 -20.93 6.03 -5.70
C PHE A 98 -20.97 7.31 -6.53
N GLY A 99 -19.98 8.17 -6.37
CA GLY A 99 -19.85 9.38 -7.15
C GLY A 99 -18.50 10.06 -6.95
N ALA A 100 -18.27 11.11 -7.73
CA ALA A 100 -17.10 11.97 -7.60
C ALA A 100 -17.52 13.44 -7.66
N ASP A 101 -16.75 14.31 -7.05
CA ASP A 101 -16.92 15.76 -7.15
C ASP A 101 -15.58 16.50 -7.05
N VAL A 102 -15.57 17.78 -7.46
CA VAL A 102 -14.50 18.71 -7.16
C VAL A 102 -15.02 19.78 -6.22
N LYS A 103 -14.48 19.85 -5.02
CA LYS A 103 -14.89 20.82 -4.01
C LYS A 103 -13.69 21.45 -3.32
N ASN A 104 -13.64 22.78 -3.29
CA ASN A 104 -12.58 23.55 -2.66
C ASN A 104 -11.15 23.17 -3.14
N GLY A 105 -11.01 22.87 -4.43
CA GLY A 105 -9.73 22.47 -5.01
C GLY A 105 -9.33 21.01 -4.75
N THR A 106 -10.21 20.20 -4.18
CA THR A 106 -9.99 18.76 -3.97
C THR A 106 -10.92 17.97 -4.89
N PHE A 107 -10.36 17.07 -5.69
CA PHE A 107 -11.11 16.01 -6.34
C PHE A 107 -11.34 14.88 -5.36
N ARG A 108 -12.57 14.40 -5.26
CA ARG A 108 -12.94 13.34 -4.33
C ARG A 108 -13.81 12.30 -4.98
N THR A 109 -13.60 11.04 -4.64
CA THR A 109 -14.62 9.99 -4.78
C THR A 109 -15.32 9.80 -3.44
N TYR A 110 -16.54 9.34 -3.45
CA TYR A 110 -17.31 9.07 -2.25
C TYR A 110 -18.34 7.97 -2.48
N HIS A 111 -18.70 7.29 -1.42
CA HIS A 111 -19.80 6.34 -1.39
C HIS A 111 -21.00 6.94 -0.67
N SER A 112 -22.19 6.51 -1.03
CA SER A 112 -23.41 6.87 -0.29
C SER A 112 -23.22 6.48 1.19
N LYS A 113 -23.55 7.41 2.11
CA LYS A 113 -23.57 7.15 3.57
C LYS A 113 -24.59 6.10 4.02
N LYS A 114 -25.31 5.47 3.11
CA LYS A 114 -26.06 4.24 3.44
C LYS A 114 -25.01 3.21 3.86
N LYS A 115 -24.96 2.91 5.17
CA LYS A 115 -24.05 1.92 5.74
C LYS A 115 -24.08 0.65 4.91
N ILE A 116 -23.04 0.43 4.11
CA ILE A 116 -22.80 -0.87 3.50
C ILE A 116 -22.55 -1.79 4.69
N ARG A 117 -23.54 -2.63 5.01
CA ARG A 117 -23.36 -3.60 6.10
C ARG A 117 -22.38 -4.65 5.57
N LEU A 118 -21.45 -5.05 6.39
CA LEU A 118 -20.43 -6.10 6.11
C LEU A 118 -21.04 -7.36 5.47
N HIS A 119 -22.29 -7.63 5.72
CA HIS A 119 -23.12 -8.65 5.13
C HIS A 119 -23.22 -8.56 3.60
N ASN A 120 -23.33 -7.36 3.02
CA ASN A 120 -23.48 -7.19 1.57
C ASN A 120 -22.18 -7.52 0.82
N LEU A 121 -21.04 -7.42 1.50
CA LEU A 121 -19.73 -7.76 0.94
C LEU A 121 -19.58 -9.26 0.63
N VAL A 122 -20.17 -10.12 1.45
CA VAL A 122 -20.03 -11.59 1.30
C VAL A 122 -21.00 -12.15 0.26
N ASP A 123 -22.17 -11.53 0.07
CA ASP A 123 -23.09 -11.92 -1.01
C ASP A 123 -22.52 -11.54 -2.39
N PHE A 124 -21.76 -10.45 -2.46
CA PHE A 124 -21.02 -10.03 -3.66
C PHE A 124 -19.97 -11.08 -4.10
N TRP A 125 -19.29 -11.74 -3.16
CA TRP A 125 -18.29 -12.79 -3.46
C TRP A 125 -18.90 -14.12 -3.90
N LYS A 126 -20.21 -14.28 -3.80
CA LYS A 126 -20.91 -15.52 -4.16
C LYS A 126 -21.62 -15.49 -5.50
N ASP A 127 -21.89 -14.32 -6.01
CA ASP A 127 -22.50 -14.16 -7.32
C ASP A 127 -21.34 -14.01 -8.34
N GLU A 128 -21.32 -14.80 -9.41
CA GLU A 128 -20.45 -14.64 -10.57
C GLU A 128 -20.81 -13.35 -11.36
N SER A 129 -21.31 -12.34 -10.67
CA SER A 129 -21.73 -11.09 -11.23
C SER A 129 -20.52 -10.19 -11.54
N GLU A 130 -20.69 -9.43 -12.57
CA GLU A 130 -19.76 -8.51 -13.18
C GLU A 130 -18.86 -7.75 -12.17
N GLU A 131 -17.57 -7.81 -12.38
CA GLU A 131 -16.53 -7.20 -11.55
C GLU A 131 -16.74 -5.68 -11.44
N THR A 132 -16.59 -5.14 -10.24
CA THR A 132 -16.62 -3.69 -10.02
C THR A 132 -15.30 -3.10 -10.46
N THR A 133 -15.31 -2.29 -11.51
CA THR A 133 -14.12 -1.62 -12.05
C THR A 133 -14.26 -0.11 -11.95
N ILE A 134 -13.20 0.58 -11.52
CA ILE A 134 -13.15 2.05 -11.48
C ILE A 134 -11.88 2.50 -12.18
N LYS A 135 -12.03 3.19 -13.30
CA LYS A 135 -10.92 3.82 -14.02
C LYS A 135 -10.97 5.33 -13.85
N ILE A 136 -9.85 5.89 -13.37
CA ILE A 136 -9.70 7.33 -13.19
C ILE A 136 -8.51 7.81 -14.03
N LEU A 137 -8.73 8.77 -14.93
CA LEU A 137 -7.65 9.40 -15.66
C LEU A 137 -7.36 10.77 -15.04
N LEU A 138 -6.08 11.00 -14.71
CA LEU A 138 -5.62 12.23 -14.04
C LEU A 138 -4.69 13.04 -14.93
N PRO A 139 -4.83 14.36 -15.03
CA PRO A 139 -3.85 15.22 -15.69
C PRO A 139 -2.45 15.11 -15.10
N LYS A 140 -1.44 15.09 -15.98
CA LYS A 140 -0.02 15.10 -15.59
C LYS A 140 0.37 16.46 -15.03
N LYS A 141 0.23 16.64 -13.73
CA LYS A 141 0.66 17.83 -12.97
C LYS A 141 1.03 17.44 -11.54
N GLU A 142 1.68 18.37 -10.84
CA GLU A 142 1.93 18.17 -9.40
C GLU A 142 0.67 18.44 -8.58
N TYR A 143 0.32 17.49 -7.70
CA TYR A 143 -0.71 17.65 -6.69
C TYR A 143 -0.09 17.95 -5.32
N ASN A 144 -0.77 18.72 -4.46
CA ASN A 144 -0.26 18.94 -3.10
C ASN A 144 -0.38 17.67 -2.26
N SER A 145 -1.51 16.99 -2.35
CA SER A 145 -1.75 15.72 -1.68
C SER A 145 -2.45 14.72 -2.58
N PHE A 146 -2.11 13.46 -2.41
CA PHE A 146 -2.82 12.32 -2.93
C PHE A 146 -3.12 11.37 -1.77
N LEU A 147 -4.36 11.38 -1.31
CA LEU A 147 -4.89 10.46 -0.32
C LEU A 147 -5.71 9.39 -1.05
N LEU A 148 -5.37 8.13 -0.81
CA LEU A 148 -6.02 6.97 -1.38
C LEU A 148 -6.39 5.99 -0.26
N GLU A 149 -7.67 5.86 0.02
CA GLU A 149 -8.23 4.94 1.01
C GLU A 149 -8.87 3.76 0.27
N LEU A 150 -8.32 2.57 0.46
CA LEU A 150 -8.70 1.34 -0.22
C LEU A 150 -9.22 0.32 0.79
N GLY A 151 -10.43 -0.19 0.60
CA GLY A 151 -10.94 -1.26 1.45
C GLY A 151 -10.39 -2.62 1.04
N ALA A 152 -10.75 -3.11 -0.16
CA ALA A 152 -10.28 -4.37 -0.71
C ALA A 152 -10.31 -4.38 -2.25
N GLY A 153 -9.44 -5.17 -2.88
CA GLY A 153 -9.38 -5.34 -4.34
C GLY A 153 -7.98 -5.18 -4.89
N GLU A 154 -7.91 -5.03 -6.20
CA GLU A 154 -6.67 -4.74 -6.92
C GLU A 154 -6.62 -3.26 -7.29
N THR A 155 -5.48 -2.63 -7.06
CA THR A 155 -5.29 -1.21 -7.38
C THR A 155 -4.01 -1.02 -8.16
N THR A 156 -4.11 -0.36 -9.30
CA THR A 156 -2.96 0.08 -10.10
C THR A 156 -2.98 1.60 -10.25
N VAL A 157 -1.90 2.25 -9.84
CA VAL A 157 -1.69 3.70 -9.99
C VAL A 157 -0.42 3.95 -10.78
N SER A 158 -0.49 4.77 -11.81
CA SER A 158 0.66 5.06 -12.66
C SER A 158 0.85 6.57 -12.89
N ASP A 159 2.12 6.98 -12.95
CA ASP A 159 2.54 8.32 -13.38
C ASP A 159 1.97 9.48 -12.54
N VAL A 160 1.98 9.37 -11.22
CA VAL A 160 1.50 10.43 -10.32
C VAL A 160 2.66 11.24 -9.74
N LEU A 161 2.50 12.56 -9.77
CA LEU A 161 3.40 13.52 -9.13
C LEU A 161 2.64 14.27 -8.03
N CYS A 162 3.07 14.13 -6.78
CA CYS A 162 2.45 14.80 -5.64
C CYS A 162 3.50 15.21 -4.59
N ARG A 163 3.14 16.13 -3.69
CA ARG A 163 4.04 16.45 -2.56
C ARG A 163 3.87 15.46 -1.42
N LYS A 164 2.61 15.09 -1.12
CA LYS A 164 2.29 14.12 -0.09
C LYS A 164 1.53 12.97 -0.70
N LEU A 165 2.07 11.77 -0.55
CA LEU A 165 1.40 10.53 -0.90
C LEU A 165 0.94 9.85 0.39
N ASN A 166 -0.35 9.57 0.52
CA ASN A 166 -0.89 8.77 1.62
C ASN A 166 -1.75 7.66 1.02
N VAL A 167 -1.42 6.42 1.34
CA VAL A 167 -2.18 5.25 0.89
C VAL A 167 -2.52 4.40 2.10
N ASP A 168 -3.82 4.22 2.34
CA ASP A 168 -4.35 3.31 3.34
C ASP A 168 -5.04 2.16 2.63
N CYS A 169 -4.50 0.94 2.73
CA CYS A 169 -5.06 -0.26 2.13
C CYS A 169 -5.51 -1.25 3.20
N GLY A 170 -6.77 -1.66 3.18
CA GLY A 170 -7.28 -2.69 4.08
C GLY A 170 -6.78 -4.07 3.72
N ALA A 171 -7.05 -4.53 2.49
CA ALA A 171 -6.61 -5.83 1.97
C ALA A 171 -6.58 -5.87 0.43
N GLY A 172 -5.67 -6.64 -0.16
CA GLY A 172 -5.62 -6.85 -1.61
C GLY A 172 -4.24 -6.63 -2.19
N GLU A 173 -4.21 -6.27 -3.46
CA GLU A 173 -2.98 -5.98 -4.20
C GLU A 173 -2.93 -4.50 -4.58
N VAL A 174 -1.79 -3.85 -4.29
CA VAL A 174 -1.56 -2.45 -4.66
C VAL A 174 -0.29 -2.32 -5.48
N ASN A 175 -0.44 -1.87 -6.71
CA ASN A 175 0.63 -1.64 -7.67
C ASN A 175 0.79 -0.14 -7.94
N LEU A 176 1.87 0.48 -7.45
CA LEU A 176 2.22 1.86 -7.72
C LEU A 176 3.41 1.94 -8.68
N ASN A 177 3.25 2.61 -9.82
CA ASN A 177 4.28 2.69 -10.85
C ASN A 177 4.64 4.14 -11.18
N ASN A 178 5.94 4.47 -11.23
CA ASN A 178 6.45 5.80 -11.57
C ASN A 178 5.79 6.91 -10.73
N ILE A 179 5.94 6.82 -9.42
CA ILE A 179 5.40 7.80 -8.47
C ILE A 179 6.50 8.76 -8.03
N LYS A 180 6.21 10.05 -8.04
CA LYS A 180 7.11 11.07 -7.49
C LYS A 180 6.43 11.81 -6.36
N CYS A 181 7.10 11.87 -5.21
CA CYS A 181 6.57 12.56 -4.03
C CYS A 181 7.67 13.23 -3.21
N SER A 182 7.28 14.20 -2.39
CA SER A 182 8.20 14.77 -1.40
C SER A 182 8.21 13.95 -0.11
N THR A 183 7.06 13.39 0.29
CA THR A 183 6.92 12.45 1.41
C THR A 183 5.87 11.40 1.08
N GLY A 184 6.05 10.19 1.60
CA GLY A 184 5.08 9.11 1.46
C GLY A 184 4.76 8.45 2.80
N ASP A 185 3.49 8.05 2.95
CA ASP A 185 2.98 7.30 4.06
C ASP A 185 2.08 6.19 3.50
N PHE A 186 2.42 4.95 3.79
CA PHE A 186 1.76 3.78 3.23
C PHE A 186 1.40 2.80 4.34
N ASN A 187 0.10 2.60 4.56
CA ASN A 187 -0.43 1.63 5.51
C ASN A 187 -1.12 0.50 4.75
N CYS A 188 -0.77 -0.74 5.04
CA CYS A 188 -1.40 -1.91 4.45
C CYS A 188 -1.76 -2.94 5.52
N GLY A 189 -3.03 -3.26 5.65
CA GLY A 189 -3.51 -4.26 6.62
C GLY A 189 -3.10 -5.68 6.24
N ALA A 190 -3.40 -6.13 5.01
CA ALA A 190 -3.00 -7.44 4.51
C ALA A 190 -2.96 -7.48 2.98
N GLY A 191 -1.98 -8.17 2.40
CA GLY A 191 -1.89 -8.36 0.95
C GLY A 191 -0.52 -8.17 0.36
N GLU A 192 -0.48 -7.80 -0.91
CA GLU A 192 0.74 -7.57 -1.66
C GLU A 192 0.84 -6.10 -2.08
N VAL A 193 2.00 -5.50 -1.86
CA VAL A 193 2.28 -4.12 -2.24
C VAL A 193 3.51 -4.09 -3.13
N ASN A 194 3.34 -3.60 -4.35
CA ASN A 194 4.41 -3.45 -5.33
C ASN A 194 4.56 -1.97 -5.71
N ILE A 195 5.65 -1.35 -5.30
CA ILE A 195 5.98 0.03 -5.64
C ILE A 195 7.20 0.04 -6.54
N THR A 196 7.00 0.40 -7.82
CA THR A 196 8.05 0.39 -8.83
C THR A 196 8.36 1.80 -9.31
N ASP A 197 9.65 2.12 -9.45
CA ASP A 197 10.13 3.42 -9.91
C ASP A 197 9.62 4.60 -9.06
N ILE A 198 9.64 4.43 -7.72
CA ILE A 198 9.33 5.53 -6.81
C ILE A 198 10.52 6.49 -6.70
N ASN A 199 10.21 7.79 -6.67
CA ASN A 199 11.16 8.83 -6.30
C ASN A 199 10.54 9.69 -5.19
N CYS A 200 10.91 9.42 -3.95
CA CYS A 200 10.47 10.18 -2.78
C CYS A 200 11.65 10.97 -2.21
N GLU A 201 11.57 12.30 -2.28
CA GLU A 201 12.69 13.19 -1.87
C GLU A 201 12.97 13.13 -0.38
N GLY A 202 11.96 12.95 0.44
CA GLY A 202 12.05 12.88 1.90
C GLY A 202 11.80 11.46 2.43
N LYS A 203 11.27 11.39 3.65
CA LYS A 203 10.98 10.13 4.33
C LYS A 203 9.78 9.42 3.69
N PHE A 204 9.92 8.12 3.51
CA PHE A 204 8.86 7.21 3.12
C PHE A 204 8.58 6.26 4.28
N THR A 205 7.37 6.30 4.82
CA THR A 205 6.95 5.46 5.95
C THR A 205 6.06 4.33 5.47
N ILE A 206 6.27 3.13 6.01
CA ILE A 206 5.49 1.94 5.68
C ILE A 206 5.08 1.25 6.97
N ASP A 207 3.77 1.04 7.14
CA ASP A 207 3.19 0.21 8.18
C ASP A 207 2.49 -0.98 7.49
N GLY A 208 3.14 -2.12 7.50
CA GLY A 208 2.70 -3.36 6.89
C GLY A 208 2.18 -4.35 7.93
N GLY A 209 0.90 -4.73 7.86
CA GLY A 209 0.31 -5.70 8.78
C GLY A 209 0.74 -7.14 8.48
N ALA A 210 0.24 -7.73 7.39
CA ALA A 210 0.58 -9.09 6.97
C ALA A 210 0.64 -9.21 5.44
N GLY A 211 1.75 -9.69 4.90
CA GLY A 211 1.91 -9.87 3.45
C GLY A 211 3.30 -9.58 2.93
N GLU A 212 3.36 -9.20 1.68
CA GLU A 212 4.60 -8.90 0.97
C GLU A 212 4.63 -7.44 0.53
N VAL A 213 5.75 -6.76 0.78
CA VAL A 213 5.99 -5.39 0.33
C VAL A 213 7.26 -5.34 -0.50
N ASN A 214 7.12 -4.97 -1.76
CA ASN A 214 8.22 -4.84 -2.72
C ASN A 214 8.34 -3.40 -3.18
N ILE A 215 9.50 -2.78 -2.98
CA ILE A 215 9.74 -1.39 -3.36
C ILE A 215 11.00 -1.29 -4.20
N SER A 216 10.93 -0.54 -5.29
CA SER A 216 12.11 -0.17 -6.07
C SER A 216 12.14 1.31 -6.42
N GLY A 217 13.31 1.96 -6.28
CA GLY A 217 13.48 3.36 -6.65
C GLY A 217 14.47 4.14 -5.79
N VAL A 218 14.17 5.42 -5.56
CA VAL A 218 15.02 6.36 -4.82
C VAL A 218 14.22 6.99 -3.69
N LEU A 219 14.73 6.86 -2.46
CA LEU A 219 14.10 7.41 -1.26
C LEU A 219 15.07 8.34 -0.53
N GLY A 220 14.55 9.43 0.04
CA GLY A 220 15.30 10.34 0.92
C GLY A 220 15.50 9.79 2.33
N GLY A 221 14.82 8.74 2.69
CA GLY A 221 14.90 7.97 3.93
C GLY A 221 13.72 7.01 4.01
N ILE A 222 13.81 5.97 4.84
CA ILE A 222 12.72 4.99 5.00
C ILE A 222 12.53 4.63 6.47
N ASP A 223 11.27 4.44 6.82
CA ASP A 223 10.81 3.92 8.12
C ASP A 223 9.83 2.79 7.84
N VAL A 224 10.11 1.60 8.33
CA VAL A 224 9.32 0.40 8.06
C VAL A 224 8.93 -0.27 9.37
N ASP A 225 7.64 -0.50 9.55
CA ASP A 225 7.10 -1.40 10.58
C ASP A 225 6.32 -2.52 9.88
N GLN A 226 6.88 -3.74 9.85
CA GLN A 226 6.29 -4.89 9.18
C GLN A 226 5.89 -5.94 10.20
N GLY A 227 4.59 -6.24 10.30
CA GLY A 227 4.07 -7.21 11.26
C GLY A 227 4.49 -8.65 10.94
N VAL A 228 3.99 -9.20 9.83
CA VAL A 228 4.27 -10.60 9.40
C VAL A 228 4.42 -10.65 7.88
N GLY A 229 5.51 -11.18 7.39
CA GLY A 229 5.71 -11.37 5.94
C GLY A 229 7.08 -10.98 5.44
N GLU A 230 7.14 -10.52 4.20
CA GLU A 230 8.40 -10.17 3.54
C GLU A 230 8.42 -8.68 3.15
N PHE A 231 9.53 -8.04 3.43
CA PHE A 231 9.81 -6.68 2.97
C PHE A 231 11.06 -6.66 2.08
N ASN A 232 10.93 -6.15 0.88
CA ASN A 232 12.02 -6.06 -0.09
C ASN A 232 12.15 -4.64 -0.62
N PHE A 233 13.33 -4.05 -0.44
CA PHE A 233 13.71 -2.78 -1.08
C PHE A 233 14.87 -2.98 -2.04
N THR A 234 14.79 -2.36 -3.22
CA THR A 234 15.88 -2.34 -4.20
C THR A 234 16.07 -0.93 -4.74
N GLY A 235 17.23 -0.31 -4.52
CA GLY A 235 17.49 1.03 -5.04
C GLY A 235 18.41 1.87 -4.18
N THR A 236 18.22 3.18 -4.21
CA THR A 236 19.05 4.17 -3.48
C THR A 236 18.28 4.76 -2.31
N ILE A 237 18.90 4.84 -1.13
CA ILE A 237 18.35 5.57 0.00
C ILE A 237 19.33 6.68 0.41
N ASN A 238 18.88 7.94 0.26
CA ASN A 238 19.67 9.15 0.55
C ASN A 238 19.38 9.70 1.95
N GLY A 239 19.12 8.84 2.91
CA GLY A 239 18.81 9.19 4.29
C GLY A 239 18.89 7.98 5.22
N ASN A 240 18.30 8.11 6.39
CA ASN A 240 18.29 7.03 7.38
C ASN A 240 17.38 5.88 6.96
N ILE A 241 17.75 4.68 7.39
CA ILE A 241 16.94 3.47 7.33
C ILE A 241 16.61 3.08 8.77
N ASP A 242 15.33 2.99 9.09
CA ASP A 242 14.80 2.51 10.35
C ASP A 242 13.73 1.46 10.01
N ALA A 243 13.97 0.19 10.33
CA ALA A 243 13.13 -0.88 9.86
C ALA A 243 12.98 -1.98 10.91
N ASP A 244 11.75 -2.15 11.39
CA ASP A 244 11.38 -3.13 12.38
C ASP A 244 10.46 -4.19 11.77
N GLY A 245 10.86 -5.47 11.84
CA GLY A 245 10.09 -6.63 11.40
C GLY A 245 9.63 -7.49 12.57
N GLY A 246 8.36 -7.89 12.58
CA GLY A 246 7.83 -8.81 13.58
C GLY A 246 8.23 -10.26 13.31
N VAL A 247 7.71 -10.85 12.23
CA VAL A 247 7.99 -12.23 11.80
C VAL A 247 8.13 -12.30 10.29
N GLY A 248 9.31 -12.66 9.80
CA GLY A 248 9.54 -12.77 8.36
C GLY A 248 10.94 -12.39 7.93
N GLU A 249 11.04 -11.91 6.70
CA GLU A 249 12.32 -11.50 6.12
C GLU A 249 12.27 -10.03 5.67
N MET A 250 13.32 -9.28 6.01
CA MET A 250 13.53 -7.93 5.49
C MET A 250 14.81 -7.91 4.65
N THR A 251 14.71 -7.46 3.42
CA THR A 251 15.85 -7.42 2.49
C THR A 251 15.99 -6.04 1.86
N PHE A 252 17.14 -5.42 2.07
CA PHE A 252 17.54 -4.17 1.43
C PHE A 252 18.68 -4.45 0.43
N ARG A 253 18.44 -4.19 -0.85
CA ARG A 253 19.45 -4.21 -1.92
C ARG A 253 19.78 -2.79 -2.34
N LEU A 254 20.79 -2.21 -1.67
CA LEU A 254 21.15 -0.80 -1.83
C LEU A 254 22.12 -0.60 -2.98
N THR A 255 21.87 0.39 -3.82
CA THR A 255 22.86 0.88 -4.79
C THR A 255 23.87 1.83 -4.15
N ASN A 256 23.64 2.23 -2.92
CA ASN A 256 24.59 3.01 -2.12
C ASN A 256 25.83 2.18 -1.78
N PRO A 257 27.01 2.81 -1.65
CA PRO A 257 28.17 2.17 -1.05
C PRO A 257 27.96 1.95 0.45
N GLN A 258 28.55 0.90 0.99
CA GLN A 258 28.47 0.57 2.42
C GLN A 258 28.93 1.73 3.34
N GLU A 259 29.90 2.53 2.87
CA GLU A 259 30.46 3.69 3.60
C GLU A 259 29.40 4.72 3.99
N ASP A 260 28.32 4.86 3.22
CA ASP A 260 27.23 5.79 3.52
C ASP A 260 26.50 5.43 4.83
N PHE A 261 26.55 4.17 5.24
CA PHE A 261 25.87 3.63 6.43
C PHE A 261 26.83 3.10 7.51
N ASP A 262 28.14 3.41 7.41
CA ASP A 262 29.09 3.02 8.45
C ASP A 262 28.81 3.75 9.77
N ASN A 263 28.67 3.01 10.86
CA ASN A 263 28.31 3.55 12.18
C ASN A 263 29.28 4.60 12.76
N LYS A 264 30.49 4.74 12.21
CA LYS A 264 31.52 5.68 12.70
C LYS A 264 31.68 6.90 11.82
N VAL A 265 31.53 6.73 10.50
CA VAL A 265 31.85 7.76 9.50
C VAL A 265 30.76 7.95 8.45
N GLY A 266 29.73 7.09 8.44
CA GLY A 266 28.66 7.13 7.48
C GLY A 266 27.80 8.38 7.59
N LYS A 267 27.17 8.74 6.50
CA LYS A 267 26.27 9.90 6.40
C LYS A 267 24.91 9.62 7.04
N TYR A 268 24.49 8.36 7.02
CA TYR A 268 23.15 7.93 7.38
C TYR A 268 23.16 6.84 8.44
N LYS A 269 22.14 6.79 9.27
CA LYS A 269 21.93 5.72 10.23
C LYS A 269 21.25 4.53 9.54
N LEU A 270 21.71 3.33 9.86
CA LEU A 270 21.06 2.08 9.48
C LEU A 270 20.66 1.34 10.75
N ASP A 271 19.38 1.12 10.92
CA ASP A 271 18.80 0.29 11.98
C ASP A 271 17.80 -0.66 11.31
N VAL A 272 18.10 -1.95 11.31
CA VAL A 272 17.22 -2.96 10.73
C VAL A 272 17.16 -4.14 11.68
N ASP A 273 16.01 -4.40 12.25
CA ASP A 273 15.79 -5.48 13.21
C ASP A 273 14.59 -6.35 12.81
N THR A 274 14.61 -7.61 13.22
CA THR A 274 13.49 -8.53 13.05
C THR A 274 13.32 -9.37 14.32
N GLY A 275 12.07 -9.50 14.76
CA GLY A 275 11.76 -10.31 15.95
C GLY A 275 12.02 -11.81 15.73
N ILE A 276 11.48 -12.38 14.64
CA ILE A 276 11.68 -13.79 14.23
C ILE A 276 11.85 -13.80 12.71
N GLY A 277 13.06 -14.05 12.24
CA GLY A 277 13.34 -14.10 10.80
C GLY A 277 14.74 -13.68 10.45
N ALA A 278 14.90 -13.05 9.30
CA ALA A 278 16.17 -12.56 8.79
C ALA A 278 16.10 -11.10 8.36
N ALA A 279 17.13 -10.32 8.69
CA ALA A 279 17.35 -8.99 8.17
C ALA A 279 18.63 -9.00 7.32
N ASN A 280 18.50 -8.68 6.04
CA ASN A 280 19.59 -8.72 5.06
C ASN A 280 19.80 -7.35 4.44
N VAL A 281 21.03 -6.86 4.45
CA VAL A 281 21.40 -5.61 3.77
C VAL A 281 22.56 -5.88 2.83
N TYR A 282 22.34 -5.60 1.55
CA TYR A 282 23.33 -5.74 0.48
C TYR A 282 23.67 -4.38 -0.08
N TYR A 283 24.96 -4.14 -0.34
CA TYR A 283 25.48 -2.88 -0.86
C TYR A 283 26.08 -3.07 -2.24
N ASN A 284 26.08 -2.01 -3.03
CA ASN A 284 26.83 -1.99 -4.26
C ASN A 284 28.34 -1.94 -3.92
N GLN A 285 29.06 -2.94 -4.40
CA GLN A 285 30.53 -2.89 -4.39
C GLN A 285 30.97 -2.21 -5.68
N GLY A 286 31.46 -0.97 -5.57
CA GLY A 286 31.94 -0.18 -6.67
C GLY A 286 33.11 -0.83 -7.44
#